data_c26037a1625a3f9a103abfcb777262f0
#
_entry.id   c26037a1625a3f9a103abfcb777262f0
#
_cell.length_a   1.000
_cell.length_b   1.000
_cell.length_c   1.000
_cell.angle_alpha   90.00
_cell.angle_beta   90.00
_cell.angle_gamma   90.00
#
_symmetry.space_group_name_H-M   'P 1'
#
loop_
_entity.id
_entity.type
_entity.pdbx_description
1 polymer ?
#
loop_
_entity_poly.entity_id
_entity_poly.type
_entity_poly.pdbx_seq_one_letter_code
_entity_poly.pdbx_strand_id
1 'polypeptide(L)'
;MTRTHAAALYNPMGTTALVTGASSGLGVGFAHELARRGADLVLTARRLDRLEALAVDLAEKYGTVSTVIPLDLAEPGAVPELVRNLDERDIRVATLVNNAGFGLFGSLVDAPSNRVHDQVAVNVAALTDLTHALLPGLQSAALAHPHGAALVNLASTAAFQPVPRLAVYAAAKAYVLSFTEALWYETRATGLKVTALCPGPTETEFYAVARRSPGGPRRLMSVDEVMQTAFAALDAPRTPPHVVAGTQNRITAWLAGSAPRRAVVRVTGRLSRR
;
A
#
# COMPACT_ATOMS: atom_id res chain seq x y z
N MET A 1 -24.59 20.85 26.86
CA MET A 1 -23.23 21.25 26.41
C MET A 1 -22.61 20.07 25.67
N THR A 2 -22.83 19.98 24.39
CA THR A 2 -22.26 18.95 23.48
C THR A 2 -20.79 19.32 23.24
N ARG A 3 -19.86 18.63 23.91
CA ARG A 3 -18.44 18.65 23.55
C ARG A 3 -18.32 18.08 22.13
N THR A 4 -18.20 18.94 21.15
CA THR A 4 -17.64 18.58 19.85
C THR A 4 -16.22 18.04 20.11
N HIS A 5 -16.09 16.72 20.22
CA HIS A 5 -14.78 16.08 20.15
C HIS A 5 -14.25 16.41 18.76
N ALA A 6 -13.29 17.32 18.68
CA ALA A 6 -12.44 17.43 17.50
C ALA A 6 -11.92 16.02 17.22
N ALA A 7 -12.29 15.46 16.09
CA ALA A 7 -11.85 14.11 15.72
C ALA A 7 -10.32 14.13 15.72
N ALA A 8 -9.71 13.31 16.56
CA ALA A 8 -8.26 13.28 16.66
C ALA A 8 -7.69 12.71 15.37
N LEU A 9 -6.83 13.48 14.72
CA LEU A 9 -6.12 13.12 13.50
C LEU A 9 -5.25 11.88 13.77
N TYR A 10 -4.95 11.12 12.73
CA TYR A 10 -3.95 10.06 12.80
C TYR A 10 -2.59 10.68 13.18
N ASN A 11 -2.06 10.24 14.30
CA ASN A 11 -0.83 10.78 14.89
C ASN A 11 0.15 9.65 15.26
N PRO A 12 1.09 9.30 14.36
CA PRO A 12 2.09 8.28 14.61
C PRO A 12 3.32 8.78 15.39
N MET A 13 3.29 10.00 15.93
CA MET A 13 4.42 10.59 16.66
C MET A 13 4.91 9.67 17.79
N GLY A 14 6.22 9.42 17.82
CA GLY A 14 6.85 8.55 18.83
C GLY A 14 6.55 7.06 18.66
N THR A 15 5.99 6.66 17.51
CA THR A 15 5.80 5.24 17.15
C THR A 15 6.65 4.87 15.95
N THR A 16 6.76 3.56 15.65
CA THR A 16 7.49 3.09 14.48
C THR A 16 6.54 2.62 13.38
N ALA A 17 6.81 3.06 12.14
CA ALA A 17 6.09 2.63 10.96
C ALA A 17 6.98 1.79 10.04
N LEU A 18 6.48 0.64 9.58
CA LEU A 18 7.12 -0.20 8.58
C LEU A 18 6.53 0.09 7.20
N VAL A 19 7.39 0.45 6.25
CA VAL A 19 7.02 0.71 4.85
C VAL A 19 7.71 -0.29 3.94
N THR A 20 6.93 -1.15 3.28
CA THR A 20 7.46 -2.07 2.27
C THR A 20 7.52 -1.41 0.90
N GLY A 21 8.52 -1.77 0.07
CA GLY A 21 8.73 -1.13 -1.22
C GLY A 21 9.13 0.35 -1.12
N ALA A 22 9.83 0.72 -0.06
CA ALA A 22 10.18 2.10 0.28
C ALA A 22 11.22 2.74 -0.67
N SER A 23 11.79 2.01 -1.63
CA SER A 23 12.87 2.50 -2.50
C SER A 23 12.39 3.33 -3.71
N SER A 24 11.09 3.53 -3.90
CA SER A 24 10.54 4.34 -5.00
C SER A 24 9.06 4.70 -4.85
N GLY A 25 8.61 5.69 -5.60
CA GLY A 25 7.21 6.02 -5.82
C GLY A 25 6.41 6.25 -4.55
N LEU A 26 5.28 5.56 -4.39
CA LEU A 26 4.39 5.74 -3.25
C LEU A 26 5.05 5.37 -1.91
N GLY A 27 5.97 4.38 -1.90
CA GLY A 27 6.70 4.00 -0.68
C GLY A 27 7.55 5.14 -0.13
N VAL A 28 8.23 5.89 -1.01
CA VAL A 28 8.96 7.10 -0.63
C VAL A 28 7.99 8.16 -0.10
N GLY A 29 6.84 8.37 -0.78
CA GLY A 29 5.83 9.33 -0.32
C GLY A 29 5.29 8.99 1.08
N PHE A 30 4.99 7.71 1.35
CA PHE A 30 4.60 7.27 2.69
C PHE A 30 5.69 7.52 3.73
N ALA A 31 6.95 7.20 3.40
CA ALA A 31 8.07 7.41 4.32
C ALA A 31 8.21 8.88 4.72
N HIS A 32 8.16 9.80 3.74
CA HIS A 32 8.20 11.24 4.02
C HIS A 32 7.03 11.73 4.89
N GLU A 33 5.80 11.32 4.58
CA GLU A 33 4.65 11.82 5.31
C GLU A 33 4.58 11.26 6.75
N LEU A 34 4.99 9.98 6.94
CA LEU A 34 5.08 9.38 8.27
C LEU A 34 6.18 10.03 9.11
N ALA A 35 7.37 10.26 8.51
CA ALA A 35 8.47 10.98 9.16
C ALA A 35 8.07 12.42 9.53
N ARG A 36 7.43 13.15 8.63
CA ARG A 36 6.90 14.50 8.88
C ARG A 36 5.90 14.51 10.05
N ARG A 37 5.19 13.41 10.28
CA ARG A 37 4.26 13.23 11.41
C ARG A 37 4.95 12.71 12.68
N GLY A 38 6.29 12.57 12.67
CA GLY A 38 7.09 12.20 13.86
C GLY A 38 7.17 10.71 14.13
N ALA A 39 6.91 9.84 13.15
CA ALA A 39 7.17 8.43 13.26
C ALA A 39 8.65 8.10 12.97
N ASP A 40 9.22 7.15 13.70
CA ASP A 40 10.42 6.44 13.27
C ASP A 40 10.04 5.39 12.21
N LEU A 41 11.02 4.99 11.39
CA LEU A 41 10.72 4.18 10.23
C LEU A 41 11.54 2.89 10.16
N VAL A 42 10.90 1.83 9.69
CA VAL A 42 11.56 0.67 9.09
C VAL A 42 11.31 0.72 7.59
N LEU A 43 12.37 0.81 6.81
CA LEU A 43 12.33 0.90 5.36
C LEU A 43 12.81 -0.42 4.76
N THR A 44 11.94 -1.12 4.04
CA THR A 44 12.32 -2.38 3.38
C THR A 44 12.03 -2.36 1.88
N ALA A 45 13.01 -2.76 1.11
CA ALA A 45 12.96 -3.00 -0.34
C ALA A 45 14.26 -3.71 -0.76
N ARG A 46 14.41 -4.04 -2.06
CA ARG A 46 15.59 -4.72 -2.59
C ARG A 46 16.82 -3.82 -2.75
N ARG A 47 16.62 -2.53 -3.02
CA ARG A 47 17.69 -1.58 -3.39
C ARG A 47 18.22 -0.88 -2.14
N LEU A 48 19.31 -1.43 -1.58
CA LEU A 48 19.92 -0.90 -0.36
C LEU A 48 20.35 0.56 -0.51
N ASP A 49 21.05 0.88 -1.59
CA ASP A 49 21.52 2.23 -1.90
C ASP A 49 20.42 3.30 -1.82
N ARG A 50 19.25 2.98 -2.33
CA ARG A 50 18.11 3.90 -2.31
C ARG A 50 17.44 4.00 -0.95
N LEU A 51 17.44 2.92 -0.18
CA LEU A 51 16.90 2.93 1.18
C LEU A 51 17.80 3.76 2.11
N GLU A 52 19.13 3.63 1.98
CA GLU A 52 20.10 4.41 2.73
C GLU A 52 20.01 5.90 2.38
N ALA A 53 19.94 6.23 1.10
CA ALA A 53 19.75 7.61 0.66
C ALA A 53 18.45 8.22 1.19
N LEU A 54 17.34 7.45 1.19
CA LEU A 54 16.07 7.89 1.76
C LEU A 54 16.18 8.08 3.28
N ALA A 55 16.84 7.17 3.99
CA ALA A 55 17.04 7.28 5.43
C ALA A 55 17.81 8.55 5.83
N VAL A 56 18.87 8.89 5.08
CA VAL A 56 19.63 10.14 5.27
C VAL A 56 18.73 11.36 5.03
N ASP A 57 18.00 11.40 3.92
CA ASP A 57 17.12 12.52 3.58
C ASP A 57 16.01 12.74 4.64
N LEU A 58 15.44 11.64 5.17
CA LEU A 58 14.43 11.70 6.24
C LEU A 58 15.01 12.18 7.57
N ALA A 59 16.24 11.78 7.91
CA ALA A 59 16.93 12.24 9.10
C ALA A 59 17.25 13.75 9.01
N GLU A 60 17.75 14.20 7.87
CA GLU A 60 18.07 15.62 7.64
C GLU A 60 16.83 16.53 7.69
N LYS A 61 15.71 16.08 7.10
CA LYS A 61 14.50 16.90 6.98
C LYS A 61 13.62 16.89 8.22
N TYR A 62 13.55 15.74 8.91
CA TYR A 62 12.55 15.54 9.96
C TYR A 62 13.14 15.05 11.29
N GLY A 63 14.45 14.76 11.36
CA GLY A 63 15.09 14.17 12.53
C GLY A 63 14.66 12.71 12.78
N THR A 64 14.11 12.03 11.79
CA THR A 64 13.58 10.67 11.90
C THR A 64 14.68 9.63 11.99
N VAL A 65 14.55 8.68 12.90
CA VAL A 65 15.39 7.48 12.93
C VAL A 65 14.81 6.45 11.96
N SER A 66 15.64 5.99 11.02
CA SER A 66 15.23 4.99 10.03
C SER A 66 16.10 3.74 10.11
N THR A 67 15.47 2.58 10.33
CA THR A 67 16.11 1.27 10.22
C THR A 67 15.94 0.74 8.81
N VAL A 68 17.03 0.51 8.10
CA VAL A 68 17.04 -0.04 6.75
C VAL A 68 17.19 -1.57 6.80
N ILE A 69 16.25 -2.29 6.17
CA ILE A 69 16.29 -3.75 6.04
C ILE A 69 16.11 -4.10 4.55
N PRO A 70 17.24 -4.32 3.82
CA PRO A 70 17.14 -4.72 2.42
C PRO A 70 16.64 -6.15 2.31
N LEU A 71 15.54 -6.36 1.55
CA LEU A 71 14.90 -7.67 1.42
C LEU A 71 14.13 -7.77 0.11
N ASP A 72 14.16 -8.94 -0.54
CA ASP A 72 13.24 -9.26 -1.63
C ASP A 72 12.06 -10.07 -1.10
N LEU A 73 10.88 -9.44 -1.05
CA LEU A 73 9.66 -10.08 -0.57
C LEU A 73 9.11 -11.18 -1.51
N ALA A 74 9.73 -11.40 -2.68
CA ALA A 74 9.43 -12.55 -3.53
C ALA A 74 10.13 -13.84 -3.04
N GLU A 75 11.21 -13.72 -2.26
CA GLU A 75 11.99 -14.86 -1.81
C GLU A 75 11.28 -15.64 -0.69
N PRO A 76 11.31 -16.98 -0.75
CA PRO A 76 10.80 -17.81 0.33
C PRO A 76 11.49 -17.48 1.67
N GLY A 77 10.71 -17.30 2.73
CA GLY A 77 11.24 -16.98 4.06
C GLY A 77 11.51 -15.49 4.30
N ALA A 78 11.31 -14.62 3.32
CA ALA A 78 11.55 -13.17 3.46
C ALA A 78 10.72 -12.55 4.59
N VAL A 79 9.44 -12.88 4.73
CA VAL A 79 8.60 -12.33 5.80
C VAL A 79 9.04 -12.82 7.19
N PRO A 80 9.25 -14.13 7.43
CA PRO A 80 9.86 -14.61 8.69
C PRO A 80 11.21 -13.94 9.01
N GLU A 81 12.05 -13.70 8.01
CA GLU A 81 13.32 -12.99 8.19
C GLU A 81 13.10 -11.53 8.63
N LEU A 82 12.18 -10.82 8.00
CA LEU A 82 11.85 -9.44 8.38
C LEU A 82 11.32 -9.37 9.81
N VAL A 83 10.39 -10.27 10.17
CA VAL A 83 9.81 -10.31 11.53
C VAL A 83 10.91 -10.60 12.57
N ARG A 84 11.78 -11.58 12.32
CA ARG A 84 12.93 -11.86 13.19
C ARG A 84 13.83 -10.65 13.34
N ASN A 85 14.16 -9.95 12.27
CA ASN A 85 14.95 -8.71 12.32
C ASN A 85 14.31 -7.62 13.18
N LEU A 86 12.98 -7.50 13.16
CA LEU A 86 12.25 -6.57 14.03
C LEU A 86 12.35 -6.99 15.50
N ASP A 87 12.14 -8.28 15.79
CA ASP A 87 12.19 -8.82 17.14
C ASP A 87 13.60 -8.72 17.76
N GLU A 88 14.65 -9.06 17.00
CA GLU A 88 16.05 -8.96 17.46
C GLU A 88 16.48 -7.52 17.79
N ARG A 89 15.83 -6.53 17.21
CA ARG A 89 16.05 -5.10 17.46
C ARG A 89 15.07 -4.47 18.44
N ASP A 90 14.17 -5.28 19.00
CA ASP A 90 13.04 -4.83 19.85
C ASP A 90 12.21 -3.70 19.19
N ILE A 91 12.04 -3.76 17.86
CA ILE A 91 11.25 -2.78 17.11
C ILE A 91 9.78 -3.18 17.14
N ARG A 92 8.93 -2.33 17.74
CA ARG A 92 7.49 -2.49 17.82
C ARG A 92 6.81 -1.64 16.75
N VAL A 93 6.28 -2.31 15.72
CA VAL A 93 5.59 -1.63 14.62
C VAL A 93 4.18 -1.26 15.03
N ALA A 94 3.86 0.04 15.00
CA ALA A 94 2.52 0.57 15.20
C ALA A 94 1.78 0.87 13.89
N THR A 95 2.51 1.12 12.80
CA THR A 95 1.94 1.33 11.48
C THR A 95 2.59 0.44 10.45
N LEU A 96 1.78 -0.31 9.70
CA LEU A 96 2.23 -1.12 8.59
C LEU A 96 1.68 -0.56 7.27
N VAL A 97 2.59 -0.24 6.35
CA VAL A 97 2.27 0.11 4.96
C VAL A 97 2.75 -0.99 4.03
N ASN A 98 1.85 -1.87 3.64
CA ASN A 98 2.10 -2.91 2.63
C ASN A 98 2.00 -2.27 1.23
N ASN A 99 3.09 -1.61 0.82
CA ASN A 99 3.16 -0.91 -0.46
C ASN A 99 3.92 -1.70 -1.53
N ALA A 100 4.82 -2.61 -1.16
CA ALA A 100 5.57 -3.43 -2.12
C ALA A 100 4.64 -4.12 -3.10
N GLY A 101 4.97 -4.03 -4.38
CA GLY A 101 4.18 -4.66 -5.43
C GLY A 101 4.60 -4.22 -6.81
N PHE A 102 4.31 -5.04 -7.81
CA PHE A 102 4.57 -4.73 -9.21
C PHE A 102 3.54 -5.39 -10.12
N GLY A 103 3.47 -4.92 -11.36
CA GLY A 103 2.64 -5.49 -12.40
C GLY A 103 3.46 -6.03 -13.56
N LEU A 104 2.95 -7.06 -14.24
CA LEU A 104 3.45 -7.54 -15.52
C LEU A 104 2.40 -7.28 -16.57
N PHE A 105 2.74 -6.50 -17.59
CA PHE A 105 1.85 -6.22 -18.71
C PHE A 105 2.15 -7.14 -19.87
N GLY A 106 1.16 -7.82 -20.38
CA GLY A 106 1.28 -8.73 -21.53
C GLY A 106 0.24 -9.85 -21.48
N SER A 107 0.30 -10.72 -22.49
CA SER A 107 -0.49 -11.95 -22.47
C SER A 107 0.10 -12.92 -21.44
N LEU A 108 -0.75 -13.61 -20.70
CA LEU A 108 -0.30 -14.56 -19.67
C LEU A 108 0.53 -15.71 -20.28
N VAL A 109 0.19 -16.10 -21.50
CA VAL A 109 0.91 -17.19 -22.20
C VAL A 109 2.37 -16.83 -22.52
N ASP A 110 2.66 -15.52 -22.68
CA ASP A 110 3.99 -15.01 -23.01
C ASP A 110 4.78 -14.56 -21.76
N ALA A 111 4.15 -14.60 -20.60
CA ALA A 111 4.79 -14.14 -19.36
C ALA A 111 5.76 -15.19 -18.81
N PRO A 112 6.99 -14.82 -18.42
CA PRO A 112 7.90 -15.74 -17.74
C PRO A 112 7.28 -16.27 -16.45
N SER A 113 7.25 -17.60 -16.27
CA SER A 113 6.56 -18.24 -15.13
C SER A 113 7.08 -17.80 -13.77
N ASN A 114 8.41 -17.63 -13.63
CA ASN A 114 9.02 -17.10 -12.42
C ASN A 114 8.50 -15.69 -12.09
N ARG A 115 8.38 -14.80 -13.07
CA ARG A 115 7.88 -13.44 -12.86
C ARG A 115 6.40 -13.40 -12.49
N VAL A 116 5.60 -14.35 -13.01
CA VAL A 116 4.20 -14.52 -12.58
C VAL A 116 4.14 -14.98 -11.13
N HIS A 117 5.01 -15.94 -10.75
CA HIS A 117 5.13 -16.40 -9.36
C HIS A 117 5.54 -15.26 -8.43
N ASP A 118 6.63 -14.54 -8.74
CA ASP A 118 7.11 -13.39 -7.96
C ASP A 118 6.01 -12.35 -7.76
N GLN A 119 5.20 -12.10 -8.79
CA GLN A 119 4.10 -11.14 -8.71
C GLN A 119 3.04 -11.56 -7.69
N VAL A 120 2.69 -12.83 -7.63
CA VAL A 120 1.76 -13.37 -6.63
C VAL A 120 2.41 -13.38 -5.25
N ALA A 121 3.67 -13.81 -5.16
CA ALA A 121 4.43 -13.83 -3.92
C ALA A 121 4.47 -12.45 -3.24
N VAL A 122 4.84 -11.40 -3.99
CA VAL A 122 4.94 -10.04 -3.43
C VAL A 122 3.57 -9.40 -3.19
N ASN A 123 2.67 -9.43 -4.21
CA ASN A 123 1.42 -8.67 -4.14
C ASN A 123 0.35 -9.31 -3.25
N VAL A 124 0.47 -10.62 -2.96
CA VAL A 124 -0.54 -11.38 -2.20
C VAL A 124 0.09 -12.06 -0.99
N ALA A 125 1.00 -13.02 -1.19
CA ALA A 125 1.50 -13.84 -0.11
C ALA A 125 2.25 -13.01 0.95
N ALA A 126 3.27 -12.27 0.56
CA ALA A 126 4.08 -11.46 1.48
C ALA A 126 3.24 -10.41 2.23
N LEU A 127 2.29 -9.75 1.53
CA LEU A 127 1.36 -8.81 2.15
C LEU A 127 0.49 -9.50 3.20
N THR A 128 -0.03 -10.68 2.90
CA THR A 128 -0.89 -11.46 3.81
C THR A 128 -0.11 -11.93 5.02
N ASP A 129 1.06 -12.54 4.78
CA ASP A 129 1.91 -13.11 5.84
C ASP A 129 2.43 -12.01 6.77
N LEU A 130 2.87 -10.87 6.23
CA LEU A 130 3.34 -9.74 7.02
C LEU A 130 2.21 -9.10 7.82
N THR A 131 1.02 -8.96 7.21
CA THR A 131 -0.16 -8.50 7.93
C THR A 131 -0.52 -9.46 9.06
N HIS A 132 -0.57 -10.77 8.81
CA HIS A 132 -0.86 -11.78 9.82
C HIS A 132 0.13 -11.76 10.98
N ALA A 133 1.44 -11.69 10.68
CA ALA A 133 2.49 -11.68 11.70
C ALA A 133 2.45 -10.43 12.59
N LEU A 134 2.16 -9.26 12.02
CA LEU A 134 2.21 -7.99 12.74
C LEU A 134 0.87 -7.54 13.31
N LEU A 135 -0.27 -8.09 12.86
CA LEU A 135 -1.61 -7.65 13.27
C LEU A 135 -1.82 -7.61 14.79
N PRO A 136 -1.40 -8.62 15.58
CA PRO A 136 -1.53 -8.58 17.04
C PRO A 136 -0.78 -7.39 17.67
N GLY A 137 0.43 -7.09 17.18
CA GLY A 137 1.24 -5.95 17.61
C GLY A 137 0.59 -4.61 17.24
N LEU A 138 0.06 -4.49 16.01
CA LEU A 138 -0.66 -3.30 15.56
C LEU A 138 -1.91 -3.01 16.40
N GLN A 139 -2.67 -4.05 16.75
CA GLN A 139 -3.83 -3.91 17.64
C GLN A 139 -3.43 -3.46 19.05
N SER A 140 -2.34 -4.04 19.59
CA SER A 140 -1.79 -3.63 20.89
C SER A 140 -1.31 -2.19 20.86
N ALA A 141 -0.64 -1.77 19.79
CA ALA A 141 -0.21 -0.39 19.61
C ALA A 141 -1.41 0.59 19.50
N ALA A 142 -2.50 0.19 18.82
CA ALA A 142 -3.71 1.00 18.73
C ALA A 142 -4.38 1.25 20.10
N LEU A 143 -4.31 0.26 20.99
CA LEU A 143 -4.81 0.41 22.37
C LEU A 143 -3.89 1.29 23.22
N ALA A 144 -2.57 1.16 23.07
CA ALA A 144 -1.58 1.93 23.82
C ALA A 144 -1.47 3.40 23.35
N HIS A 145 -1.61 3.63 22.06
CA HIS A 145 -1.49 4.93 21.40
C HIS A 145 -2.73 5.22 20.56
N PRO A 146 -3.83 5.69 21.16
CA PRO A 146 -5.05 6.03 20.43
C PRO A 146 -4.75 6.95 19.26
N HIS A 147 -5.21 6.59 18.07
CA HIS A 147 -4.95 7.27 16.80
C HIS A 147 -3.52 7.15 16.22
N GLY A 148 -2.59 6.45 16.90
CA GLY A 148 -1.20 6.30 16.46
C GLY A 148 -0.90 5.05 15.63
N ALA A 149 -1.86 4.13 15.46
CA ALA A 149 -1.62 2.87 14.78
C ALA A 149 -2.49 2.72 13.52
N ALA A 150 -1.89 2.18 12.44
CA ALA A 150 -2.58 1.98 11.18
C ALA A 150 -2.07 0.75 10.39
N LEU A 151 -2.96 0.18 9.58
CA LEU A 151 -2.66 -0.78 8.52
C LEU A 151 -3.14 -0.20 7.18
N VAL A 152 -2.22 0.05 6.28
CA VAL A 152 -2.51 0.53 4.93
C VAL A 152 -2.03 -0.50 3.92
N ASN A 153 -2.97 -1.10 3.19
CA ASN A 153 -2.66 -2.04 2.13
C ASN A 153 -2.84 -1.38 0.75
N LEU A 154 -1.80 -1.42 -0.09
CA LEU A 154 -1.84 -0.85 -1.43
C LEU A 154 -2.59 -1.77 -2.39
N ALA A 155 -3.87 -1.47 -2.63
CA ALA A 155 -4.67 -2.03 -3.70
C ALA A 155 -4.42 -1.25 -5.02
N SER A 156 -5.43 -1.00 -5.81
CA SER A 156 -5.40 -0.24 -7.06
C SER A 156 -6.83 -0.02 -7.57
N THR A 157 -7.06 0.94 -8.46
CA THR A 157 -8.29 0.98 -9.27
C THR A 157 -8.48 -0.28 -10.11
N ALA A 158 -7.43 -1.02 -10.41
CA ALA A 158 -7.50 -2.33 -11.07
C ALA A 158 -8.19 -3.41 -10.21
N ALA A 159 -8.36 -3.19 -8.91
CA ALA A 159 -9.06 -4.11 -8.01
C ALA A 159 -10.57 -4.23 -8.31
N PHE A 160 -11.17 -3.18 -8.87
CA PHE A 160 -12.62 -3.13 -9.11
C PHE A 160 -13.06 -3.80 -10.41
N GLN A 161 -12.11 -4.22 -11.26
CA GLN A 161 -12.43 -4.74 -12.59
C GLN A 161 -11.39 -5.73 -13.10
N PRO A 162 -11.79 -6.73 -13.92
CA PRO A 162 -10.82 -7.53 -14.67
C PRO A 162 -10.10 -6.64 -15.69
N VAL A 163 -8.76 -6.75 -15.74
CA VAL A 163 -7.94 -5.98 -16.68
C VAL A 163 -7.19 -6.96 -17.60
N PRO A 164 -7.65 -7.22 -18.83
CA PRO A 164 -6.92 -8.03 -19.80
C PRO A 164 -5.49 -7.49 -19.97
N ARG A 165 -4.52 -8.39 -20.14
CA ARG A 165 -3.07 -8.11 -20.18
C ARG A 165 -2.43 -7.65 -18.85
N LEU A 166 -3.22 -7.50 -17.78
CA LEU A 166 -2.80 -7.32 -16.39
C LEU A 166 -3.56 -8.30 -15.50
N ALA A 167 -3.88 -9.49 -15.98
CA ALA A 167 -4.80 -10.41 -15.32
C ALA A 167 -4.36 -10.76 -13.89
N VAL A 168 -3.11 -11.16 -13.71
CA VAL A 168 -2.56 -11.52 -12.38
C VAL A 168 -2.53 -10.31 -11.47
N TYR A 169 -2.09 -9.15 -11.96
CA TYR A 169 -2.05 -7.92 -11.18
C TYR A 169 -3.45 -7.49 -10.70
N ALA A 170 -4.43 -7.44 -11.61
CA ALA A 170 -5.78 -7.05 -11.26
C ALA A 170 -6.42 -8.02 -10.25
N ALA A 171 -6.20 -9.33 -10.43
CA ALA A 171 -6.66 -10.34 -9.48
C ALA A 171 -5.99 -10.20 -8.11
N ALA A 172 -4.66 -9.96 -8.05
CA ALA A 172 -3.94 -9.71 -6.81
C ALA A 172 -4.45 -8.45 -6.10
N LYS A 173 -4.72 -7.37 -6.83
CA LYS A 173 -5.25 -6.13 -6.23
C LYS A 173 -6.70 -6.26 -5.79
N ALA A 174 -7.51 -7.10 -6.45
CA ALA A 174 -8.86 -7.45 -5.99
C ALA A 174 -8.81 -8.28 -4.68
N TYR A 175 -7.85 -9.21 -4.57
CA TYR A 175 -7.58 -9.91 -3.31
C TYR A 175 -7.25 -8.92 -2.19
N VAL A 176 -6.29 -8.01 -2.41
CA VAL A 176 -5.87 -7.02 -1.41
C VAL A 176 -7.03 -6.15 -0.96
N LEU A 177 -7.89 -5.70 -1.88
CA LEU A 177 -9.07 -4.90 -1.56
C LEU A 177 -10.00 -5.69 -0.64
N SER A 178 -10.45 -6.88 -1.05
CA SER A 178 -11.38 -7.70 -0.29
C SER A 178 -10.81 -8.12 1.08
N PHE A 179 -9.53 -8.51 1.13
CA PHE A 179 -8.83 -8.87 2.36
C PHE A 179 -8.80 -7.70 3.36
N THR A 180 -8.47 -6.51 2.88
CA THR A 180 -8.37 -5.32 3.75
C THR A 180 -9.73 -4.88 4.26
N GLU A 181 -10.78 -4.93 3.44
CA GLU A 181 -12.15 -4.61 3.85
C GLU A 181 -12.67 -5.56 4.94
N ALA A 182 -12.33 -6.86 4.85
CA ALA A 182 -12.64 -7.83 5.88
C ALA A 182 -11.92 -7.50 7.19
N LEU A 183 -10.61 -7.25 7.13
CA LEU A 183 -9.80 -6.87 8.31
C LEU A 183 -10.28 -5.57 8.94
N TRP A 184 -10.68 -4.58 8.14
CA TRP A 184 -11.28 -3.33 8.66
C TRP A 184 -12.47 -3.62 9.57
N TYR A 185 -13.34 -4.56 9.19
CA TYR A 185 -14.48 -4.95 10.00
C TYR A 185 -14.06 -5.73 11.26
N GLU A 186 -13.14 -6.68 11.11
CA GLU A 186 -12.67 -7.53 12.21
C GLU A 186 -11.96 -6.73 13.31
N THR A 187 -11.20 -5.70 12.93
CA THR A 187 -10.38 -4.90 13.86
C THR A 187 -11.09 -3.65 14.42
N ARG A 188 -12.33 -3.39 14.03
CA ARG A 188 -13.05 -2.14 14.36
C ARG A 188 -13.16 -1.82 15.85
N ALA A 189 -13.08 -2.83 16.73
CA ALA A 189 -13.17 -2.65 18.18
C ALA A 189 -11.82 -2.27 18.83
N THR A 190 -10.70 -2.38 18.10
CA THR A 190 -9.35 -2.17 18.66
C THR A 190 -8.85 -0.74 18.52
N GLY A 191 -9.53 0.09 17.72
CA GLY A 191 -9.07 1.45 17.40
C GLY A 191 -8.00 1.49 16.28
N LEU A 192 -7.54 0.34 15.77
CA LEU A 192 -6.62 0.26 14.66
C LEU A 192 -7.26 0.84 13.39
N LYS A 193 -6.58 1.79 12.74
CA LYS A 193 -7.01 2.37 11.47
C LYS A 193 -6.61 1.45 10.32
N VAL A 194 -7.57 0.82 9.66
CA VAL A 194 -7.33 -0.12 8.55
C VAL A 194 -7.97 0.42 7.27
N THR A 195 -7.21 0.48 6.17
CA THR A 195 -7.74 0.91 4.88
C THR A 195 -6.98 0.33 3.70
N ALA A 196 -7.70 0.02 2.62
CA ALA A 196 -7.11 -0.25 1.31
C ALA A 196 -6.98 1.06 0.52
N LEU A 197 -5.77 1.45 0.17
CA LEU A 197 -5.54 2.56 -0.74
C LEU A 197 -5.59 2.07 -2.19
N CYS A 198 -6.46 2.67 -2.98
CA CYS A 198 -6.70 2.31 -4.38
C CYS A 198 -6.28 3.46 -5.32
N PRO A 199 -4.97 3.64 -5.60
CA PRO A 199 -4.53 4.65 -6.55
C PRO A 199 -4.93 4.27 -7.98
N GLY A 200 -5.16 5.29 -8.79
CA GLY A 200 -5.17 5.20 -10.24
C GLY A 200 -3.76 5.20 -10.83
N PRO A 201 -3.63 5.42 -12.15
CA PRO A 201 -2.35 5.64 -12.79
C PRO A 201 -1.59 6.80 -12.13
N THR A 202 -0.38 6.50 -11.60
CA THR A 202 0.44 7.44 -10.81
C THR A 202 1.85 7.53 -11.39
N GLU A 203 2.47 8.69 -11.32
CA GLU A 203 3.85 8.97 -11.77
C GLU A 203 4.86 8.25 -10.87
N THR A 204 5.15 6.99 -11.19
CA THR A 204 6.08 6.13 -10.45
C THR A 204 6.84 5.21 -11.42
N GLU A 205 7.84 4.51 -10.92
CA GLU A 205 8.57 3.49 -11.70
C GLU A 205 7.69 2.28 -12.10
N PHE A 206 6.45 2.20 -11.64
CA PHE A 206 5.54 1.08 -11.90
C PHE A 206 5.43 0.76 -13.40
N TYR A 207 5.30 1.77 -14.24
CA TYR A 207 5.14 1.58 -15.70
C TYR A 207 6.42 1.08 -16.36
N ALA A 208 7.58 1.53 -15.90
CA ALA A 208 8.87 1.02 -16.38
C ALA A 208 9.04 -0.46 -16.00
N VAL A 209 8.71 -0.82 -14.76
CA VAL A 209 8.77 -2.23 -14.28
C VAL A 209 7.75 -3.10 -14.99
N ALA A 210 6.54 -2.59 -15.24
CA ALA A 210 5.49 -3.30 -15.98
C ALA A 210 5.77 -3.41 -17.49
N ARG A 211 6.85 -2.80 -17.99
CA ARG A 211 7.19 -2.72 -19.43
C ARG A 211 6.05 -2.16 -20.28
N ARG A 212 5.41 -1.10 -19.78
CA ARG A 212 4.28 -0.43 -20.43
C ARG A 212 4.48 1.07 -20.40
N SER A 213 4.13 1.77 -21.49
CA SER A 213 3.86 3.20 -21.43
C SER A 213 2.48 3.44 -20.82
N PRO A 214 2.28 4.49 -20.01
CA PRO A 214 0.95 4.91 -19.60
C PRO A 214 0.12 5.17 -20.85
N GLY A 215 -0.87 4.33 -21.14
CA GLY A 215 -1.62 4.41 -22.39
C GLY A 215 -2.62 5.57 -22.39
N GLY A 216 -2.60 6.40 -23.45
CA GLY A 216 -3.58 7.43 -23.74
C GLY A 216 -3.36 8.77 -23.02
N PRO A 217 -4.18 9.80 -23.30
CA PRO A 217 -4.02 11.16 -22.78
C PRO A 217 -4.52 11.33 -21.33
N ARG A 218 -4.42 10.29 -20.50
CA ARG A 218 -4.80 10.37 -19.08
C ARG A 218 -3.67 11.05 -18.31
N ARG A 219 -3.99 12.09 -17.58
CA ARG A 219 -3.10 12.67 -16.59
C ARG A 219 -2.77 11.59 -15.54
N LEU A 220 -1.49 11.35 -15.33
CA LEU A 220 -1.03 10.57 -14.18
C LEU A 220 -1.22 11.40 -12.91
N MET A 221 -1.57 10.76 -11.83
CA MET A 221 -1.58 11.40 -10.51
C MET A 221 -0.14 11.56 -10.01
N SER A 222 0.12 12.65 -9.29
CA SER A 222 1.38 12.76 -8.55
C SER A 222 1.36 11.86 -7.30
N VAL A 223 2.54 11.56 -6.76
CA VAL A 223 2.67 10.86 -5.47
C VAL A 223 1.96 11.65 -4.37
N ASP A 224 2.11 12.98 -4.37
CA ASP A 224 1.51 13.87 -3.35
C ASP A 224 -0.02 13.83 -3.38
N GLU A 225 -0.67 13.81 -4.55
CA GLU A 225 -2.12 13.66 -4.66
C GLU A 225 -2.63 12.33 -4.05
N VAL A 226 -1.85 11.27 -4.22
CA VAL A 226 -2.17 9.96 -3.63
C VAL A 226 -1.94 9.99 -2.11
N MET A 227 -0.85 10.59 -1.62
CA MET A 227 -0.58 10.76 -0.19
C MET A 227 -1.65 11.59 0.49
N GLN A 228 -2.05 12.72 -0.08
CA GLN A 228 -3.17 13.53 0.43
C GLN A 228 -4.43 12.68 0.62
N THR A 229 -4.76 11.83 -0.36
CA THR A 229 -5.93 10.94 -0.26
C THR A 229 -5.76 9.90 0.85
N ALA A 230 -4.59 9.26 0.96
CA ALA A 230 -4.31 8.24 1.95
C ALA A 230 -4.40 8.80 3.38
N PHE A 231 -3.73 9.92 3.63
CA PHE A 231 -3.71 10.51 4.96
C PHE A 231 -5.01 11.21 5.34
N ALA A 232 -5.74 11.79 4.39
CA ALA A 232 -7.10 12.26 4.65
C ALA A 232 -8.04 11.12 5.10
N ALA A 233 -7.87 9.91 4.57
CA ALA A 233 -8.63 8.74 5.02
C ALA A 233 -8.22 8.28 6.43
N LEU A 234 -6.93 8.32 6.77
CA LEU A 234 -6.43 8.03 8.12
C LEU A 234 -6.84 9.10 9.13
N ASP A 235 -6.87 10.36 8.71
CA ASP A 235 -7.28 11.50 9.54
C ASP A 235 -8.80 11.55 9.77
N ALA A 236 -9.57 10.80 9.01
CA ALA A 236 -11.01 10.75 9.17
C ALA A 236 -11.39 10.17 10.56
N PRO A 237 -12.46 10.68 11.19
CA PRO A 237 -12.97 10.15 12.46
C PRO A 237 -13.26 8.66 12.43
N ARG A 238 -13.69 8.17 11.28
CA ARG A 238 -13.85 6.75 10.95
C ARG A 238 -13.11 6.49 9.65
N THR A 239 -11.99 5.82 9.75
CA THR A 239 -11.21 5.40 8.58
C THR A 239 -12.08 4.51 7.68
N PRO A 240 -12.25 4.83 6.38
CA PRO A 240 -13.05 4.01 5.48
C PRO A 240 -12.33 2.67 5.17
N PRO A 241 -13.07 1.59 4.85
CA PRO A 241 -12.46 0.29 4.51
C PRO A 241 -11.55 0.36 3.29
N HIS A 242 -11.87 1.23 2.35
CA HIS A 242 -11.01 1.58 1.23
C HIS A 242 -11.17 3.04 0.80
N VAL A 243 -10.17 3.56 0.11
CA VAL A 243 -10.21 4.89 -0.50
C VAL A 243 -9.62 4.86 -1.90
N VAL A 244 -10.33 5.47 -2.85
CA VAL A 244 -9.87 5.60 -4.24
C VAL A 244 -9.33 7.00 -4.47
N ALA A 245 -8.05 7.10 -4.88
CA ALA A 245 -7.43 8.37 -5.14
C ALA A 245 -7.93 8.98 -6.47
N GLY A 246 -8.38 10.23 -6.40
CA GLY A 246 -8.87 11.01 -7.54
C GLY A 246 -10.36 10.77 -7.85
N THR A 247 -11.09 11.87 -8.10
CA THR A 247 -12.55 11.84 -8.34
C THR A 247 -12.93 11.03 -9.57
N GLN A 248 -12.20 11.19 -10.68
CA GLN A 248 -12.45 10.42 -11.90
C GLN A 248 -12.24 8.92 -11.70
N ASN A 249 -11.22 8.55 -10.92
CA ASN A 249 -10.96 7.16 -10.56
C ASN A 249 -12.07 6.57 -9.70
N ARG A 250 -12.62 7.34 -8.74
CA ARG A 250 -13.77 6.91 -7.91
C ARG A 250 -15.00 6.59 -8.77
N ILE A 251 -15.32 7.48 -9.71
CA ILE A 251 -16.46 7.27 -10.61
C ILE A 251 -16.24 6.02 -11.47
N THR A 252 -15.04 5.86 -12.03
CA THR A 252 -14.70 4.69 -12.85
C THR A 252 -14.77 3.38 -12.05
N ALA A 253 -14.22 3.37 -10.82
CA ALA A 253 -14.27 2.21 -9.92
C ALA A 253 -15.72 1.84 -9.57
N TRP A 254 -16.56 2.83 -9.24
CA TRP A 254 -17.97 2.61 -8.94
C TRP A 254 -18.73 2.04 -10.15
N LEU A 255 -18.55 2.61 -11.33
CA LEU A 255 -19.15 2.10 -12.56
C LEU A 255 -18.72 0.67 -12.88
N ALA A 256 -17.43 0.36 -12.70
CA ALA A 256 -16.90 -0.97 -12.95
C ALA A 256 -17.46 -2.03 -11.98
N GLY A 257 -17.69 -1.65 -10.72
CA GLY A 257 -18.29 -2.52 -9.71
C GLY A 257 -19.80 -2.76 -9.93
N SER A 258 -20.50 -1.80 -10.56
CA SER A 258 -21.95 -1.84 -10.76
C SER A 258 -22.38 -2.42 -12.12
N ALA A 259 -21.49 -2.43 -13.11
CA ALA A 259 -21.80 -2.86 -14.47
C ALA A 259 -21.72 -4.40 -14.64
N PRO A 260 -22.46 -4.99 -15.60
CA PRO A 260 -22.35 -6.41 -15.89
C PRO A 260 -20.91 -6.82 -16.24
N ARG A 261 -20.37 -7.85 -15.57
CA ARG A 261 -18.95 -8.29 -15.69
C ARG A 261 -18.49 -8.48 -17.13
N ARG A 262 -19.35 -9.05 -18.00
CA ARG A 262 -19.01 -9.25 -19.44
C ARG A 262 -18.80 -7.93 -20.18
N ALA A 263 -19.57 -6.88 -19.87
CA ALA A 263 -19.42 -5.57 -20.48
C ALA A 263 -18.10 -4.92 -20.01
N VAL A 264 -17.83 -4.97 -18.71
CA VAL A 264 -16.59 -4.46 -18.12
C VAL A 264 -15.36 -5.10 -18.77
N VAL A 265 -15.29 -6.44 -18.86
CA VAL A 265 -14.16 -7.15 -19.50
C VAL A 265 -13.98 -6.74 -20.96
N ARG A 266 -15.05 -6.58 -21.73
CA ARG A 266 -14.97 -6.16 -23.14
C ARG A 266 -14.43 -4.75 -23.30
N VAL A 267 -14.87 -3.82 -22.45
CA VAL A 267 -14.44 -2.42 -22.47
C VAL A 267 -12.98 -2.32 -22.05
N THR A 268 -12.61 -2.92 -20.92
CA THR A 268 -11.22 -2.91 -20.43
C THR A 268 -10.27 -3.62 -21.38
N GLY A 269 -10.71 -4.71 -22.04
CA GLY A 269 -9.93 -5.41 -23.04
C GLY A 269 -9.65 -4.57 -24.30
N ARG A 270 -10.61 -3.73 -24.74
CA ARG A 270 -10.38 -2.80 -25.86
C ARG A 270 -9.40 -1.68 -25.46
N LEU A 271 -9.51 -1.15 -24.25
CA LEU A 271 -8.61 -0.11 -23.73
C LEU A 271 -7.19 -0.65 -23.50
N SER A 272 -7.02 -1.92 -23.17
CA SER A 272 -5.71 -2.55 -22.94
C SER A 272 -4.97 -2.95 -24.23
N ARG A 273 -5.62 -2.90 -25.39
CA ARG A 273 -4.99 -3.16 -26.70
C ARG A 273 -4.25 -1.95 -27.28
N ARG A 274 -4.57 -0.77 -26.81
CA ARG A 274 -3.94 0.52 -27.16
C ARG A 274 -2.77 0.82 -26.23
#